data_0980dda0c528d3bb4ebd266a1cffd68a
#
_entry.id   0980dda0c528d3bb4ebd266a1cffd68a
#
_cell.length_a   1.000
_cell.length_b   1.000
_cell.length_c   1.000
_cell.angle_alpha   90.00
_cell.angle_beta   90.00
_cell.angle_gamma   90.00
#
_symmetry.space_group_name_H-M   'P 1'
#
loop_
_entity.id
_entity.type
_entity.pdbx_description
1 polymer ?
#
loop_
_entity_poly.entity_id
_entity_poly.type
_entity_poly.pdbx_seq_one_letter_code
_entity_poly.pdbx_strand_id
1 'polypeptide(L)'
;MTIYHQPQIEQNHISYYTIPMENKNEYQAQLFSNRLKKKYKELRKWARKNRISCYRLYDRDIPEIPVSLDLYEFLPSDVTTPLEVARFLSEQNANLSANNPQTEQDIKQRTYAILYLYERPYQKEDSEEELWLSLMAQAAAEVLGIPLQ
;
A
#
# COMPACT_ATOMS: atom_id res chain seq x y z
N MET A 1 8.06 -3.50 -4.52
CA MET A 1 7.76 -2.29 -3.69
C MET A 1 9.03 -1.47 -3.53
N THR A 2 8.95 -0.19 -3.75
CA THR A 2 10.06 0.76 -3.58
C THR A 2 9.79 1.67 -2.39
N ILE A 3 10.84 2.09 -1.67
CA ILE A 3 10.75 2.91 -0.46
C ILE A 3 11.46 4.24 -0.69
N TYR A 4 10.76 5.35 -0.44
CA TYR A 4 11.29 6.71 -0.55
C TYR A 4 11.11 7.48 0.75
N HIS A 5 12.03 8.41 1.02
CA HIS A 5 11.95 9.36 2.12
C HIS A 5 11.40 10.69 1.63
N GLN A 6 10.42 11.23 2.33
CA GLN A 6 9.85 12.55 2.05
C GLN A 6 9.97 13.46 3.28
N PRO A 7 10.27 14.74 3.11
CA PRO A 7 10.28 15.68 4.23
C PRO A 7 8.88 15.89 4.80
N GLN A 8 8.77 15.95 6.10
CA GLN A 8 7.51 16.22 6.81
C GLN A 8 7.29 17.68 7.11
N ILE A 9 6.03 18.09 6.98
CA ILE A 9 5.54 19.39 7.45
C ILE A 9 4.67 19.11 8.69
N GLU A 10 5.25 19.42 9.85
CA GLU A 10 4.65 19.37 11.20
C GLU A 10 4.00 18.08 11.72
N GLN A 11 4.45 17.63 12.89
CA GLN A 11 3.81 16.58 13.67
C GLN A 11 3.56 16.96 15.12
N ASN A 12 2.38 16.57 15.61
CA ASN A 12 2.04 16.57 17.03
C ASN A 12 2.79 15.45 17.74
N HIS A 13 3.45 15.81 18.84
CA HIS A 13 4.25 14.91 19.64
C HIS A 13 3.35 13.92 20.39
N ILE A 14 3.47 12.62 20.11
CA ILE A 14 2.82 11.55 20.85
C ILE A 14 3.88 10.80 21.63
N SER A 15 3.69 10.74 22.94
CA SER A 15 4.58 10.03 23.87
C SER A 15 4.28 8.53 23.87
N TYR A 16 5.31 7.72 23.64
CA TYR A 16 5.20 6.26 23.65
C TYR A 16 5.71 5.69 24.97
N TYR A 17 4.85 4.89 25.61
CA TYR A 17 5.15 4.28 26.89
C TYR A 17 5.77 2.89 26.73
N THR A 18 6.79 2.60 27.49
CA THR A 18 7.35 1.37 28.06
C THR A 18 7.07 0.01 27.40
N ILE A 19 6.67 -0.07 26.14
CA ILE A 19 6.60 -1.32 25.40
C ILE A 19 8.00 -1.62 24.83
N PRO A 20 8.53 -2.87 24.98
CA PRO A 20 9.80 -3.23 24.34
C PRO A 20 9.79 -2.96 22.84
N MET A 21 10.93 -2.52 22.29
CA MET A 21 11.04 -2.07 20.89
C MET A 21 10.48 -3.09 19.89
N GLU A 22 10.79 -4.36 20.05
CA GLU A 22 10.31 -5.44 19.18
C GLU A 22 8.79 -5.58 19.23
N ASN A 23 8.20 -5.57 20.42
CA ASN A 23 6.74 -5.65 20.57
C ASN A 23 6.03 -4.42 20.04
N LYS A 24 6.66 -3.26 20.11
CA LYS A 24 6.13 -2.01 19.57
C LYS A 24 6.10 -2.04 18.05
N ASN A 25 7.17 -2.53 17.41
CA ASN A 25 7.23 -2.67 15.96
C ASN A 25 6.18 -3.65 15.44
N GLU A 26 6.04 -4.79 16.08
CA GLU A 26 5.01 -5.80 15.75
C GLU A 26 3.59 -5.25 15.94
N TYR A 27 3.37 -4.53 17.02
CA TYR A 27 2.09 -3.88 17.29
C TYR A 27 1.75 -2.85 16.20
N GLN A 28 2.70 -2.01 15.83
CA GLN A 28 2.50 -1.03 14.77
C GLN A 28 2.28 -1.69 13.40
N ALA A 29 3.01 -2.77 13.10
CA ALA A 29 2.79 -3.54 11.88
C ALA A 29 1.38 -4.14 11.84
N GLN A 30 0.87 -4.61 12.96
CA GLN A 30 -0.49 -5.14 13.06
C GLN A 30 -1.54 -4.04 12.88
N LEU A 31 -1.35 -2.87 13.48
CA LEU A 31 -2.22 -1.71 13.28
C LEU A 31 -2.25 -1.28 11.81
N PHE A 32 -1.08 -1.22 11.20
CA PHE A 32 -0.94 -0.87 9.79
C PHE A 32 -1.64 -1.87 8.88
N SER A 33 -1.39 -3.15 9.10
CA SER A 33 -2.05 -4.24 8.37
C SER A 33 -3.58 -4.16 8.47
N ASN A 34 -4.12 -3.97 9.66
CA ASN A 34 -5.56 -3.88 9.88
C ASN A 34 -6.18 -2.67 9.15
N ARG A 35 -5.50 -1.52 9.21
CA ARG A 35 -5.93 -0.31 8.50
C ARG A 35 -5.89 -0.50 6.99
N LEU A 36 -4.83 -1.10 6.47
CA LEU A 36 -4.68 -1.36 5.04
C LEU A 36 -5.74 -2.33 4.53
N LYS A 37 -6.02 -3.41 5.24
CA LYS A 37 -7.07 -4.37 4.86
C LYS A 37 -8.41 -3.68 4.68
N LYS A 38 -8.79 -2.84 5.63
CA LYS A 38 -10.05 -2.09 5.58
C LYS A 38 -10.08 -1.13 4.39
N LYS A 39 -9.06 -0.29 4.26
CA LYS A 39 -8.98 0.70 3.18
C LYS A 39 -8.88 0.06 1.80
N TYR A 40 -8.11 -1.00 1.67
CA TYR A 40 -7.97 -1.71 0.41
C TYR A 40 -9.29 -2.32 -0.05
N LYS A 41 -10.04 -2.92 0.87
CA LYS A 41 -11.37 -3.46 0.56
C LYS A 41 -12.32 -2.38 0.03
N GLU A 42 -12.33 -1.20 0.63
CA GLU A 42 -13.19 -0.07 0.26
C GLU A 42 -12.72 0.59 -1.05
N LEU A 43 -11.46 1.00 -1.11
CA LEU A 43 -10.90 1.75 -2.24
C LEU A 43 -10.77 0.90 -3.50
N ARG A 44 -10.49 -0.39 -3.37
CA ARG A 44 -10.44 -1.30 -4.52
C ARG A 44 -11.77 -1.35 -5.28
N LYS A 45 -12.88 -1.43 -4.56
CA LYS A 45 -14.21 -1.40 -5.17
C LYS A 45 -14.49 -0.09 -5.88
N TRP A 46 -14.18 1.02 -5.22
CA TRP A 46 -14.32 2.35 -5.78
C TRP A 46 -13.45 2.54 -7.03
N ALA A 47 -12.19 2.14 -6.96
CA ALA A 47 -11.25 2.26 -8.08
C ALA A 47 -11.72 1.47 -9.30
N ARG A 48 -12.13 0.22 -9.11
CA ARG A 48 -12.66 -0.63 -10.18
C ARG A 48 -13.91 -0.05 -10.82
N LYS A 49 -14.84 0.43 -10.02
CA LYS A 49 -16.07 1.08 -10.49
C LYS A 49 -15.78 2.32 -11.34
N ASN A 50 -14.77 3.09 -10.98
CA ASN A 50 -14.40 4.34 -11.64
C ASN A 50 -13.24 4.19 -12.64
N ARG A 51 -12.79 2.97 -12.92
CA ARG A 51 -11.68 2.66 -13.83
C ARG A 51 -10.39 3.39 -13.46
N ILE A 52 -10.11 3.47 -12.16
CA ILE A 52 -8.89 4.06 -11.62
C ILE A 52 -7.89 2.94 -11.34
N SER A 53 -6.70 3.05 -11.92
CA SER A 53 -5.62 2.06 -11.79
C SER A 53 -4.50 2.48 -10.84
N CYS A 54 -4.45 3.76 -10.46
CA CYS A 54 -3.42 4.30 -9.57
C CYS A 54 -4.08 5.15 -8.49
N TYR A 55 -3.81 4.85 -7.23
CA TYR A 55 -4.38 5.63 -6.12
C TYR A 55 -3.57 5.46 -4.84
N ARG A 56 -3.70 6.45 -3.96
CA ARG A 56 -3.09 6.41 -2.63
C ARG A 56 -3.97 5.61 -1.68
N LEU A 57 -3.42 4.51 -1.18
CA LEU A 57 -4.12 3.61 -0.28
C LEU A 57 -4.05 4.07 1.18
N TYR A 58 -2.93 4.67 1.58
CA TYR A 58 -2.69 5.09 2.95
C TYR A 58 -1.87 6.38 2.95
N ASP A 59 -2.22 7.32 3.80
CA ASP A 59 -1.47 8.56 3.99
C ASP A 59 -1.52 9.00 5.45
N ARG A 60 -0.59 8.52 6.28
CA ARG A 60 -0.44 8.93 7.69
C ARG A 60 -1.72 8.80 8.52
N ASP A 61 -2.58 7.85 8.20
CA ASP A 61 -3.86 7.65 8.90
C ASP A 61 -3.66 7.35 10.39
N ILE A 62 -2.56 6.71 10.73
CA ILE A 62 -2.14 6.43 12.10
C ILE A 62 -0.91 7.30 12.39
N PRO A 63 -0.96 8.22 13.37
CA PRO A 63 0.12 9.17 13.62
C PRO A 63 1.49 8.52 13.87
N GLU A 64 1.51 7.35 14.49
CA GLU A 64 2.74 6.60 14.77
C GLU A 64 3.36 5.95 13.54
N ILE A 65 2.61 5.90 12.44
CA ILE A 65 3.02 5.27 11.18
C ILE A 65 3.01 6.32 10.08
N PRO A 66 4.08 7.17 10.03
CA PRO A 66 4.15 8.32 9.13
C PRO A 66 4.61 7.92 7.73
N VAL A 67 3.83 7.07 7.09
CA VAL A 67 4.10 6.63 5.72
C VAL A 67 2.94 6.98 4.80
N SER A 68 3.20 6.98 3.50
CA SER A 68 2.16 6.88 2.49
C SER A 68 2.41 5.67 1.61
N LEU A 69 1.33 5.06 1.11
CA LEU A 69 1.37 3.89 0.26
C LEU A 69 0.57 4.17 -0.99
N ASP A 70 1.24 4.19 -2.13
CA ASP A 70 0.64 4.36 -3.44
C ASP A 70 0.58 3.02 -4.17
N LEU A 71 -0.57 2.74 -4.76
CA LEU A 71 -0.85 1.50 -5.47
C LEU A 71 -0.99 1.78 -6.97
N TYR A 72 -0.36 0.93 -7.77
CA TYR A 72 -0.40 0.99 -9.23
C TYR A 72 -0.79 -0.37 -9.80
N GLU A 73 -1.87 -0.40 -10.56
CA GLU A 73 -2.24 -1.57 -11.36
C GLU A 73 -1.88 -1.28 -12.82
N PHE A 74 -0.81 -1.90 -13.31
CA PHE A 74 -0.37 -1.71 -14.67
C PHE A 74 -1.27 -2.44 -15.65
N LEU A 75 -1.41 -1.88 -16.85
CA LEU A 75 -2.08 -2.55 -17.96
C LEU A 75 -1.11 -3.55 -18.62
N PRO A 76 -1.62 -4.60 -19.27
CA PRO A 76 -0.80 -5.43 -20.14
C PRO A 76 -0.09 -4.61 -21.20
N SER A 77 1.11 -5.00 -21.56
CA SER A 77 1.98 -4.24 -22.51
C SER A 77 1.41 -4.11 -23.92
N ASP A 78 0.50 -4.98 -24.30
CA ASP A 78 -0.19 -4.97 -25.60
C ASP A 78 -1.44 -4.10 -25.63
N VAL A 79 -1.88 -3.56 -24.47
CA VAL A 79 -3.03 -2.66 -24.33
C VAL A 79 -2.52 -1.22 -24.38
N THR A 80 -2.55 -0.60 -25.54
CA THR A 80 -1.88 0.68 -25.77
C THR A 80 -2.78 1.82 -26.24
N THR A 81 -3.91 1.53 -26.88
CA THR A 81 -4.85 2.56 -27.35
C THR A 81 -5.99 2.80 -26.36
N PRO A 82 -6.60 3.99 -26.33
CA PRO A 82 -7.73 4.27 -25.44
C PRO A 82 -8.90 3.28 -25.60
N LEU A 83 -9.18 2.84 -26.82
CA LEU A 83 -10.24 1.85 -27.07
C LEU A 83 -9.89 0.48 -26.48
N GLU A 84 -8.65 0.05 -26.67
CA GLU A 84 -8.16 -1.22 -26.08
C GLU A 84 -8.19 -1.17 -24.56
N VAL A 85 -7.78 -0.05 -23.96
CA VAL A 85 -7.85 0.16 -22.50
C VAL A 85 -9.29 0.05 -22.00
N ALA A 86 -10.22 0.74 -22.63
CA ALA A 86 -11.64 0.71 -22.24
C ALA A 86 -12.21 -0.70 -22.36
N ARG A 87 -11.89 -1.42 -23.42
CA ARG A 87 -12.32 -2.81 -23.64
C ARG A 87 -11.73 -3.74 -22.60
N PHE A 88 -10.42 -3.64 -22.36
CA PHE A 88 -9.72 -4.45 -21.37
C PHE A 88 -10.30 -4.27 -19.95
N LEU A 89 -10.50 -3.04 -19.51
CA LEU A 89 -11.05 -2.75 -18.17
C LEU A 89 -12.49 -3.22 -18.04
N SER A 90 -13.30 -3.12 -19.09
CA SER A 90 -14.67 -3.63 -19.09
C SER A 90 -14.72 -5.15 -18.98
N GLU A 91 -13.87 -5.86 -19.72
CA GLU A 91 -13.75 -7.31 -19.66
C GLU A 91 -13.22 -7.76 -18.28
N GLN A 92 -12.22 -7.07 -17.75
CA GLN A 92 -11.68 -7.33 -16.41
C GLN A 92 -12.78 -7.19 -15.33
N ASN A 93 -13.55 -6.12 -15.38
CA ASN A 93 -14.65 -5.91 -14.43
C ASN A 93 -15.74 -6.99 -14.55
N ALA A 94 -16.06 -7.41 -15.76
CA ALA A 94 -17.01 -8.51 -15.99
C ALA A 94 -16.49 -9.83 -15.39
N ASN A 95 -15.22 -10.15 -15.59
CA ASN A 95 -14.59 -11.34 -15.04
C ASN A 95 -14.52 -11.31 -13.50
N LEU A 96 -14.25 -10.14 -12.92
CA LEU A 96 -14.28 -9.96 -11.46
C LEU A 96 -15.69 -10.17 -10.90
N SER A 97 -16.71 -9.67 -11.57
CA SER A 97 -18.12 -9.87 -11.18
C SER A 97 -18.54 -11.33 -11.27
N ALA A 98 -17.93 -12.08 -12.19
CA ALA A 98 -18.15 -13.53 -12.33
C ALA A 98 -17.31 -14.37 -11.33
N ASN A 99 -16.57 -13.73 -10.41
CA ASN A 99 -15.68 -14.37 -9.44
C ASN A 99 -14.62 -15.29 -10.07
N ASN A 100 -14.07 -14.88 -11.21
CA ASN A 100 -13.01 -15.62 -11.87
C ASN A 100 -11.68 -15.47 -11.08
N PRO A 101 -11.16 -16.55 -10.46
CA PRO A 101 -9.96 -16.47 -9.62
C PRO A 101 -8.69 -16.11 -10.41
N GLN A 102 -8.63 -16.45 -11.69
CA GLN A 102 -7.50 -16.10 -12.54
C GLN A 102 -7.39 -14.60 -12.74
N THR A 103 -8.50 -13.89 -12.85
CA THR A 103 -8.51 -12.43 -13.02
C THR A 103 -7.89 -11.71 -11.82
N GLU A 104 -8.22 -12.13 -10.59
CA GLU A 104 -7.60 -11.58 -9.38
C GLU A 104 -6.08 -11.82 -9.37
N GLN A 105 -5.66 -12.99 -9.79
CA GLN A 105 -4.26 -13.36 -9.85
C GLN A 105 -3.51 -12.55 -10.91
N ASP A 106 -4.09 -12.35 -12.08
CA ASP A 106 -3.52 -11.54 -13.16
C ASP A 106 -3.36 -10.07 -12.73
N ILE A 107 -4.34 -9.54 -12.01
CA ILE A 107 -4.27 -8.19 -11.44
C ILE A 107 -3.09 -8.09 -10.46
N LYS A 108 -2.95 -9.05 -9.55
CA LYS A 108 -1.85 -9.07 -8.57
C LYS A 108 -0.47 -9.11 -9.24
N GLN A 109 -0.32 -9.83 -10.34
CA GLN A 109 0.92 -9.88 -11.11
C GLN A 109 1.28 -8.54 -11.74
N ARG A 110 0.29 -7.69 -12.01
CA ARG A 110 0.44 -6.35 -12.59
C ARG A 110 0.37 -5.23 -11.55
N THR A 111 0.28 -5.59 -10.27
CA THR A 111 0.17 -4.62 -9.17
C THR A 111 1.56 -4.31 -8.61
N TYR A 112 1.82 -3.02 -8.45
CA TYR A 112 3.03 -2.49 -7.84
C TYR A 112 2.65 -1.46 -6.77
N ALA A 113 3.41 -1.40 -5.70
CA ALA A 113 3.19 -0.43 -4.64
C ALA A 113 4.49 0.29 -4.28
N ILE A 114 4.37 1.54 -3.89
CA ILE A 114 5.48 2.36 -3.40
C ILE A 114 5.14 2.85 -1.99
N LEU A 115 6.01 2.49 -1.05
CA LEU A 115 5.93 2.95 0.33
C LEU A 115 6.89 4.12 0.53
N TYR A 116 6.35 5.27 0.92
CA TYR A 116 7.12 6.47 1.23
C TYR A 116 7.17 6.66 2.74
N LEU A 117 8.35 6.92 3.27
CA LEU A 117 8.51 7.33 4.66
C LEU A 117 8.62 8.85 4.72
N TYR A 118 7.75 9.49 5.51
CA TYR A 118 7.88 10.89 5.86
C TYR A 118 9.00 11.09 6.87
N GLU A 119 9.73 12.19 6.75
CA GLU A 119 10.76 12.54 7.70
C GLU A 119 10.17 12.70 9.12
N ARG A 120 10.82 12.07 10.11
CA ARG A 120 10.39 12.16 11.49
C ARG A 120 10.91 13.43 12.15
N PRO A 121 10.17 14.03 13.09
CA PRO A 121 10.62 15.22 13.81
C PRO A 121 11.75 14.93 14.83
N TYR A 122 12.15 13.69 14.96
CA TYR A 122 13.24 13.22 15.84
C TYR A 122 14.14 12.26 15.07
N GLN A 123 15.40 12.21 15.51
CA GLN A 123 16.33 11.27 14.92
C GLN A 123 16.12 9.87 15.49
N LYS A 124 16.18 8.89 14.62
CA LYS A 124 16.16 7.47 14.94
C LYS A 124 17.40 6.85 14.31
N GLU A 125 17.99 5.85 14.96
CA GLU A 125 19.13 5.16 14.37
C GLU A 125 18.74 4.50 13.04
N ASP A 126 19.63 4.57 12.05
CA ASP A 126 19.37 4.08 10.70
C ASP A 126 18.99 2.60 10.70
N SER A 127 19.68 1.78 11.52
CA SER A 127 19.38 0.36 11.65
C SER A 127 17.97 0.07 12.22
N GLU A 128 17.53 0.86 13.18
CA GLU A 128 16.17 0.77 13.75
C GLU A 128 15.12 1.22 12.74
N GLU A 129 15.39 2.28 12.00
CA GLU A 129 14.51 2.79 10.95
C GLU A 129 14.35 1.78 9.83
N GLU A 130 15.44 1.18 9.36
CA GLU A 130 15.40 0.14 8.32
C GLU A 130 14.62 -1.08 8.75
N LEU A 131 14.82 -1.54 9.99
CA LEU A 131 14.07 -2.68 10.53
C LEU A 131 12.57 -2.38 10.59
N TRP A 132 12.22 -1.23 11.15
CA TRP A 132 10.83 -0.79 11.25
C TRP A 132 10.18 -0.69 9.86
N LEU A 133 10.88 -0.05 8.93
CA LEU A 133 10.39 0.16 7.57
C LEU A 133 10.21 -1.16 6.82
N SER A 134 11.12 -2.11 7.02
CA SER A 134 11.01 -3.46 6.48
C SER A 134 9.76 -4.19 6.98
N LEU A 135 9.43 -4.03 8.27
CA LEU A 135 8.23 -4.63 8.86
C LEU A 135 6.96 -3.99 8.30
N MET A 136 6.95 -2.68 8.11
CA MET A 136 5.80 -1.99 7.48
C MET A 136 5.64 -2.40 6.01
N ALA A 137 6.74 -2.47 5.27
CA ALA A 137 6.74 -2.92 3.87
C ALA A 137 6.24 -4.37 3.75
N GLN A 138 6.68 -5.25 4.62
CA GLN A 138 6.22 -6.64 4.67
C GLN A 138 4.73 -6.73 4.96
N ALA A 139 4.23 -5.98 5.94
CA ALA A 139 2.81 -5.92 6.26
C ALA A 139 1.97 -5.45 5.06
N ALA A 140 2.43 -4.42 4.35
CA ALA A 140 1.76 -3.93 3.15
C ALA A 140 1.77 -4.97 2.02
N ALA A 141 2.90 -5.61 1.77
CA ALA A 141 3.02 -6.64 0.73
C ALA A 141 2.08 -7.82 0.99
N GLU A 142 1.98 -8.27 2.24
CA GLU A 142 1.06 -9.35 2.63
C GLU A 142 -0.41 -8.96 2.43
N VAL A 143 -0.80 -7.76 2.81
CA VAL A 143 -2.19 -7.27 2.60
C VAL A 143 -2.53 -7.19 1.12
N LEU A 144 -1.62 -6.68 0.32
CA LEU A 144 -1.81 -6.54 -1.13
C LEU A 144 -1.66 -7.87 -1.89
N GLY A 145 -1.02 -8.86 -1.28
CA GLY A 145 -0.74 -10.14 -1.92
C GLY A 145 0.29 -10.04 -3.05
N ILE A 146 1.27 -9.14 -2.90
CA ILE A 146 2.33 -8.89 -3.87
C ILE A 146 3.70 -9.20 -3.26
N PRO A 147 4.71 -9.55 -4.07
CA PRO A 147 6.05 -9.82 -3.54
C PRO A 147 6.74 -8.56 -3.03
N LEU A 148 7.52 -8.71 -1.99
CA LEU A 148 8.44 -7.70 -1.49
C LEU A 148 9.74 -7.75 -2.30
N GLN A 149 10.18 -6.61 -2.81
CA GLN A 149 11.43 -6.48 -3.57
C GLN A 149 12.49 -5.72 -2.77
#